data_07fb0845add71e9a140d33218e5adbfc
#
_entry.id   07fb0845add71e9a140d33218e5adbfc
#
_cell.length_a   1.000
_cell.length_b   1.000
_cell.length_c   1.000
_cell.angle_alpha   90.00
_cell.angle_beta   90.00
_cell.angle_gamma   90.00
#
_symmetry.space_group_name_H-M   'P 1'
#
loop_
_entity.id
_entity.type
_entity.pdbx_description
1 polymer ?
#
loop_
_entity_poly.entity_id
_entity_poly.type
_entity_poly.pdbx_seq_one_letter_code
_entity_poly.pdbx_strand_id
1 'polypeptide(L)'
;PDRLNPGDSDWQKFGGHISTEFFSPLTKGQTLAFSIRDMEEGLFKASFSQRGIKTVLAVPVFINETFWGFFGVHECRNERQWTPLDESILSVFADSLVMAIQRHQSSEQIEFLSFHDHLTGLYNRRFYEAEILRIDNSDYYPITLVMADVNGLKLINDAFGHDAGDLLLRKISSILTKECRAQDITARIGGDEFVVLLPNTDANQAKAIIKRLNSAVSKEHFDHLMLSVSIGFAVKRNSLDSMNDIFKQAEDDMYRNKLSESSSIRSKTIDLILNSFYEKNNREMLHSHRVGNFCESIAKAMDFSKDDISQMNIAGMMHDIGKIGISEETLNKPGGLHDNEWAELKRHSEIGYRILGSVSEFSRIADYVLEHHERVDGKGYPKGLTGDKISVQAKIISLADAYDAMTSDRSYRKKMGIQEAVCELKRCCGTQFDPDIAKIFVENVLCETW
;
A
#
# COMPACT_ATOMS: atom_id res chain seq x y z
N PRO A 1 -1.21 -36.83 -11.52
CA PRO A 1 -2.64 -36.60 -11.60
C PRO A 1 -2.82 -35.08 -11.68
N ASP A 2 -3.07 -34.64 -12.92
CA ASP A 2 -3.22 -33.23 -13.25
C ASP A 2 -4.39 -32.63 -12.46
N ARG A 3 -4.16 -31.50 -11.80
CA ARG A 3 -5.19 -30.75 -11.08
C ARG A 3 -6.18 -30.21 -12.10
N LEU A 4 -7.39 -30.77 -12.11
CA LEU A 4 -8.53 -30.18 -12.82
C LEU A 4 -8.93 -28.91 -12.05
N ASN A 5 -8.61 -27.74 -12.61
CA ASN A 5 -9.12 -26.46 -12.13
C ASN A 5 -10.62 -26.37 -12.45
N PRO A 6 -11.48 -25.98 -11.51
CA PRO A 6 -12.93 -25.83 -11.77
C PRO A 6 -13.30 -24.79 -12.83
N GLY A 7 -12.35 -23.99 -13.29
CA GLY A 7 -12.53 -23.00 -14.35
C GLY A 7 -12.11 -23.45 -15.76
N ASP A 8 -11.39 -24.55 -15.87
CA ASP A 8 -11.02 -25.10 -17.18
C ASP A 8 -12.16 -25.96 -17.71
N SER A 9 -12.77 -25.51 -18.78
CA SER A 9 -13.90 -26.13 -19.50
C SER A 9 -13.52 -27.44 -20.18
N ASP A 10 -12.90 -28.40 -19.50
CA ASP A 10 -12.68 -29.76 -19.99
C ASP A 10 -13.99 -30.55 -20.19
N TRP A 11 -15.10 -30.02 -19.75
CA TRP A 11 -16.42 -30.39 -20.20
C TRP A 11 -16.55 -30.31 -21.74
N GLN A 12 -15.86 -29.37 -22.38
CA GLN A 12 -15.82 -29.24 -23.84
C GLN A 12 -15.00 -30.33 -24.53
N LYS A 13 -14.10 -31.01 -23.83
CA LYS A 13 -13.34 -32.15 -24.39
C LYS A 13 -14.11 -33.45 -24.37
N PHE A 14 -15.17 -33.59 -23.56
CA PHE A 14 -16.03 -34.79 -23.51
C PHE A 14 -17.18 -34.78 -24.53
N GLY A 15 -17.19 -33.90 -25.47
CA GLY A 15 -18.18 -33.89 -26.55
C GLY A 15 -18.80 -32.50 -26.72
N GLY A 16 -18.28 -31.78 -27.67
CA GLY A 16 -18.75 -30.48 -28.07
C GLY A 16 -20.13 -30.40 -28.67
N HIS A 17 -21.14 -31.01 -28.08
CA HIS A 17 -22.58 -30.82 -28.34
C HIS A 17 -23.43 -31.55 -27.30
N ILE A 18 -23.11 -31.41 -26.01
CA ILE A 18 -24.08 -31.76 -24.99
C ILE A 18 -25.00 -30.57 -24.86
N SER A 19 -26.28 -30.73 -25.17
CA SER A 19 -27.24 -29.67 -24.86
C SER A 19 -27.18 -29.42 -23.34
N THR A 20 -26.87 -28.21 -22.93
CA THR A 20 -26.92 -27.74 -21.53
C THR A 20 -28.26 -28.09 -20.86
N GLU A 21 -29.30 -28.35 -21.66
CA GLU A 21 -30.62 -28.77 -21.24
C GLU A 21 -30.65 -30.18 -20.59
N PHE A 22 -29.85 -31.14 -21.06
CA PHE A 22 -29.83 -32.49 -20.50
C PHE A 22 -29.34 -32.54 -19.05
N PHE A 23 -28.35 -31.69 -18.69
CA PHE A 23 -27.81 -31.61 -17.34
C PHE A 23 -28.45 -30.47 -16.49
N SER A 24 -29.43 -29.77 -17.05
CA SER A 24 -30.16 -28.72 -16.34
C SER A 24 -30.76 -29.17 -15.00
N PRO A 25 -31.27 -30.40 -14.81
CA PRO A 25 -31.75 -30.85 -13.51
C PRO A 25 -30.65 -30.87 -12.46
N LEU A 26 -29.42 -31.31 -12.78
CA LEU A 26 -28.30 -31.38 -11.86
C LEU A 26 -27.86 -29.96 -11.41
N THR A 27 -27.81 -29.00 -12.32
CA THR A 27 -27.48 -27.61 -11.97
C THR A 27 -28.54 -26.96 -11.08
N LYS A 28 -29.76 -27.49 -11.06
CA LYS A 28 -30.87 -27.07 -10.20
C LYS A 28 -30.99 -27.91 -8.91
N GLY A 29 -30.03 -28.74 -8.62
CA GLY A 29 -30.01 -29.59 -7.42
C GLY A 29 -30.85 -30.84 -7.50
N GLN A 30 -31.30 -31.23 -8.69
CA GLN A 30 -32.13 -32.43 -8.89
C GLN A 30 -31.27 -33.63 -9.36
N THR A 31 -31.63 -34.82 -8.89
CA THR A 31 -31.04 -36.06 -9.36
C THR A 31 -31.42 -36.35 -10.81
N LEU A 32 -30.52 -36.92 -11.58
CA LEU A 32 -30.77 -37.34 -12.95
C LEU A 32 -30.61 -38.87 -13.08
N ALA A 33 -31.70 -39.55 -13.41
CA ALA A 33 -31.72 -40.98 -13.65
C ALA A 33 -32.27 -41.25 -15.05
N PHE A 34 -31.56 -42.04 -15.88
CA PHE A 34 -32.00 -42.33 -17.24
C PHE A 34 -31.48 -43.67 -17.77
N SER A 35 -32.21 -44.23 -18.77
CA SER A 35 -31.78 -45.36 -19.55
C SER A 35 -31.20 -44.91 -20.88
N ILE A 36 -30.09 -45.49 -21.29
CA ILE A 36 -29.45 -45.19 -22.59
C ILE A 36 -30.39 -45.55 -23.76
N ARG A 37 -31.25 -46.54 -23.57
CA ARG A 37 -32.24 -46.93 -24.55
C ARG A 37 -33.21 -45.76 -24.88
N ASP A 38 -33.60 -45.01 -23.88
CA ASP A 38 -34.62 -43.94 -23.99
C ASP A 38 -34.02 -42.60 -24.46
N MET A 39 -32.71 -42.56 -24.69
CA MET A 39 -32.03 -41.36 -25.20
C MET A 39 -32.24 -41.18 -26.69
N GLU A 40 -32.30 -39.94 -27.15
CA GLU A 40 -32.28 -39.60 -28.57
C GLU A 40 -30.98 -40.06 -29.24
N GLU A 41 -31.06 -40.43 -30.51
CA GLU A 41 -29.87 -40.84 -31.30
C GLU A 41 -28.90 -39.67 -31.41
N GLY A 42 -27.63 -39.92 -31.03
CA GLY A 42 -26.59 -38.90 -31.03
C GLY A 42 -25.26 -39.41 -30.49
N LEU A 43 -24.25 -38.55 -30.52
CA LEU A 43 -22.89 -38.91 -30.09
C LEU A 43 -22.86 -39.39 -28.63
N PHE A 44 -23.74 -38.90 -27.81
CA PHE A 44 -23.84 -39.25 -26.40
C PHE A 44 -24.32 -40.69 -26.18
N LYS A 45 -25.44 -41.06 -26.83
CA LYS A 45 -25.97 -42.43 -26.82
C LYS A 45 -24.95 -43.40 -27.37
N ALA A 46 -24.29 -43.03 -28.48
CA ALA A 46 -23.23 -43.83 -29.07
C ALA A 46 -22.05 -44.07 -28.13
N SER A 47 -21.59 -43.04 -27.43
CA SER A 47 -20.49 -43.12 -26.45
C SER A 47 -20.82 -44.01 -25.25
N PHE A 48 -22.02 -43.87 -24.68
CA PHE A 48 -22.47 -44.73 -23.58
C PHE A 48 -22.66 -46.19 -24.06
N SER A 49 -23.27 -46.41 -25.24
CA SER A 49 -23.48 -47.73 -25.81
C SER A 49 -22.15 -48.44 -26.12
N GLN A 50 -21.16 -47.72 -26.63
CA GLN A 50 -19.81 -48.28 -26.89
C GLN A 50 -19.13 -48.78 -25.61
N ARG A 51 -19.41 -48.12 -24.45
CA ARG A 51 -18.92 -48.52 -23.13
C ARG A 51 -19.78 -49.58 -22.46
N GLY A 52 -20.85 -50.04 -23.12
CA GLY A 52 -21.78 -51.04 -22.58
C GLY A 52 -22.67 -50.50 -21.45
N ILE A 53 -22.79 -49.20 -21.27
CA ILE A 53 -23.62 -48.61 -20.24
C ILE A 53 -25.08 -48.71 -20.65
N LYS A 54 -25.93 -49.17 -19.74
CA LYS A 54 -27.38 -49.35 -19.95
C LYS A 54 -28.21 -48.31 -19.24
N THR A 55 -27.89 -48.01 -17.97
CA THR A 55 -28.58 -47.01 -17.19
C THR A 55 -27.60 -46.19 -16.35
N VAL A 56 -27.94 -44.95 -16.09
CA VAL A 56 -27.11 -44.00 -15.30
C VAL A 56 -27.98 -43.37 -14.19
N LEU A 57 -27.37 -43.20 -13.03
CA LEU A 57 -27.88 -42.38 -11.95
C LEU A 57 -26.80 -41.34 -11.57
N ALA A 58 -27.15 -40.08 -11.59
CA ALA A 58 -26.24 -39.00 -11.27
C ALA A 58 -26.89 -38.05 -10.24
N VAL A 59 -26.14 -37.66 -9.23
CA VAL A 59 -26.54 -36.68 -8.22
C VAL A 59 -25.67 -35.44 -8.33
N PRO A 60 -26.20 -34.24 -8.12
CA PRO A 60 -25.44 -33.00 -8.18
C PRO A 60 -24.46 -32.89 -7.01
N VAL A 61 -23.36 -32.22 -7.25
CA VAL A 61 -22.36 -31.86 -6.23
C VAL A 61 -22.25 -30.37 -6.16
N PHE A 62 -22.55 -29.78 -4.99
CA PHE A 62 -22.42 -28.36 -4.73
C PHE A 62 -21.33 -28.11 -3.68
N ILE A 63 -20.50 -27.11 -3.91
CA ILE A 63 -19.54 -26.60 -2.92
C ILE A 63 -19.86 -25.12 -2.71
N ASN A 64 -20.14 -24.72 -1.47
CA ASN A 64 -20.54 -23.34 -1.11
C ASN A 64 -21.66 -22.80 -2.02
N GLU A 65 -22.75 -23.58 -2.14
CA GLU A 65 -23.93 -23.27 -2.97
C GLU A 65 -23.66 -23.14 -4.48
N THR A 66 -22.41 -23.32 -4.92
CA THR A 66 -22.04 -23.30 -6.34
C THR A 66 -22.00 -24.71 -6.88
N PHE A 67 -22.66 -24.95 -8.03
CA PHE A 67 -22.60 -26.23 -8.72
C PHE A 67 -21.15 -26.52 -9.13
N TRP A 68 -20.57 -27.55 -8.52
CA TRP A 68 -19.20 -27.98 -8.77
C TRP A 68 -19.10 -29.10 -9.80
N GLY A 69 -20.14 -29.97 -9.88
CA GLY A 69 -20.20 -31.09 -10.78
C GLY A 69 -21.28 -32.07 -10.39
N PHE A 70 -21.10 -33.32 -10.76
CA PHE A 70 -21.99 -34.40 -10.35
C PHE A 70 -21.21 -35.66 -10.01
N PHE A 71 -21.80 -36.51 -9.19
CA PHE A 71 -21.31 -37.83 -8.89
C PHE A 71 -22.27 -38.85 -9.48
N GLY A 72 -21.80 -39.79 -10.32
CA GLY A 72 -22.66 -40.71 -11.03
C GLY A 72 -22.21 -42.15 -10.97
N VAL A 73 -23.18 -43.07 -11.02
CA VAL A 73 -22.97 -44.50 -11.17
C VAL A 73 -23.72 -44.98 -12.38
N HIS A 74 -23.24 -46.09 -12.98
CA HIS A 74 -23.88 -46.68 -14.15
C HIS A 74 -23.93 -48.19 -14.04
N GLU A 75 -24.95 -48.79 -14.67
CA GLU A 75 -25.13 -50.22 -14.77
C GLU A 75 -24.87 -50.67 -16.21
N CYS A 76 -24.03 -51.71 -16.38
CA CYS A 76 -23.62 -52.25 -17.68
C CYS A 76 -24.22 -53.62 -18.02
N ARG A 77 -24.71 -54.35 -17.01
CA ARG A 77 -25.16 -55.73 -17.20
C ARG A 77 -26.64 -55.83 -17.52
N ASN A 78 -27.47 -55.13 -16.75
CA ASN A 78 -28.91 -55.18 -16.83
C ASN A 78 -29.52 -53.78 -16.97
N GLU A 79 -30.71 -53.66 -17.53
CA GLU A 79 -31.50 -52.44 -17.42
C GLU A 79 -32.03 -52.35 -15.96
N ARG A 80 -31.42 -51.49 -15.17
CA ARG A 80 -31.78 -51.28 -13.78
C ARG A 80 -32.70 -50.07 -13.65
N GLN A 81 -33.80 -50.23 -12.95
CA GLN A 81 -34.59 -49.09 -12.48
C GLN A 81 -33.98 -48.59 -11.16
N TRP A 82 -33.57 -47.32 -11.14
CA TRP A 82 -33.03 -46.71 -9.97
C TRP A 82 -34.14 -46.37 -8.96
N THR A 83 -33.92 -46.71 -7.72
CA THR A 83 -34.90 -46.50 -6.64
C THR A 83 -34.57 -45.23 -5.84
N PRO A 84 -35.53 -44.63 -5.08
CA PRO A 84 -35.22 -43.54 -4.18
C PRO A 84 -34.15 -43.88 -3.14
N LEU A 85 -33.98 -45.15 -2.80
CA LEU A 85 -32.92 -45.61 -1.91
C LEU A 85 -31.55 -45.50 -2.60
N ASP A 86 -31.46 -45.89 -3.89
CA ASP A 86 -30.21 -45.73 -4.65
C ASP A 86 -29.79 -44.26 -4.77
N GLU A 87 -30.75 -43.38 -5.02
CA GLU A 87 -30.52 -41.93 -5.05
C GLU A 87 -30.01 -41.42 -3.71
N SER A 88 -30.67 -41.82 -2.59
CA SER A 88 -30.29 -41.43 -1.25
C SER A 88 -28.86 -41.90 -0.89
N ILE A 89 -28.54 -43.14 -1.24
CA ILE A 89 -27.19 -43.70 -1.02
C ILE A 89 -26.16 -42.91 -1.81
N LEU A 90 -26.43 -42.62 -3.08
CA LEU A 90 -25.48 -41.87 -3.93
C LEU A 90 -25.30 -40.45 -3.46
N SER A 91 -26.39 -39.79 -2.99
CA SER A 91 -26.33 -38.44 -2.41
C SER A 91 -25.46 -38.42 -1.15
N VAL A 92 -25.60 -39.38 -0.25
CA VAL A 92 -24.75 -39.47 0.96
C VAL A 92 -23.27 -39.63 0.61
N PHE A 93 -22.96 -40.40 -0.46
CA PHE A 93 -21.57 -40.51 -0.97
C PHE A 93 -21.08 -39.15 -1.53
N ALA A 94 -21.92 -38.49 -2.32
CA ALA A 94 -21.59 -37.18 -2.88
C ALA A 94 -21.34 -36.14 -1.77
N ASP A 95 -22.19 -36.09 -0.77
CA ASP A 95 -22.05 -35.20 0.41
C ASP A 95 -20.76 -35.50 1.20
N SER A 96 -20.46 -36.79 1.39
CA SER A 96 -19.22 -37.21 2.05
C SER A 96 -17.97 -36.78 1.27
N LEU A 97 -18.02 -36.82 -0.05
CA LEU A 97 -16.94 -36.32 -0.92
C LEU A 97 -16.79 -34.82 -0.82
N VAL A 98 -17.91 -34.07 -0.83
CA VAL A 98 -17.90 -32.61 -0.64
C VAL A 98 -17.27 -32.25 0.69
N MET A 99 -17.68 -32.90 1.78
CA MET A 99 -17.07 -32.69 3.09
C MET A 99 -15.58 -32.97 3.12
N ALA A 100 -15.11 -34.04 2.45
CA ALA A 100 -13.69 -34.35 2.36
C ALA A 100 -12.91 -33.28 1.58
N ILE A 101 -13.46 -32.79 0.46
CA ILE A 101 -12.85 -31.72 -0.34
C ILE A 101 -12.77 -30.41 0.47
N GLN A 102 -13.88 -30.00 1.11
CA GLN A 102 -13.92 -28.78 1.91
C GLN A 102 -12.95 -28.85 3.10
N ARG A 103 -12.88 -30.01 3.76
CA ARG A 103 -11.93 -30.22 4.86
C ARG A 103 -10.48 -30.11 4.38
N HIS A 104 -10.18 -30.67 3.22
CA HIS A 104 -8.83 -30.59 2.63
C HIS A 104 -8.47 -29.13 2.29
N GLN A 105 -9.36 -28.42 1.59
CA GLN A 105 -9.16 -27.01 1.25
C GLN A 105 -9.00 -26.13 2.51
N SER A 106 -9.85 -26.36 3.51
CA SER A 106 -9.75 -25.63 4.80
C SER A 106 -8.43 -25.93 5.51
N SER A 107 -7.96 -27.18 5.47
CA SER A 107 -6.68 -27.56 6.08
C SER A 107 -5.50 -26.89 5.37
N GLU A 108 -5.48 -26.90 4.03
CA GLU A 108 -4.45 -26.20 3.23
C GLU A 108 -4.47 -24.69 3.50
N GLN A 109 -5.65 -24.10 3.61
CA GLN A 109 -5.79 -22.68 3.91
C GLN A 109 -5.32 -22.34 5.33
N ILE A 110 -5.66 -23.16 6.32
CA ILE A 110 -5.19 -23.00 7.71
C ILE A 110 -3.66 -23.14 7.75
N GLU A 111 -3.08 -24.12 7.06
CA GLU A 111 -1.64 -24.30 6.98
C GLU A 111 -0.96 -23.10 6.32
N PHE A 112 -1.50 -22.62 5.22
CA PHE A 112 -1.01 -21.42 4.55
C PHE A 112 -1.04 -20.19 5.48
N LEU A 113 -2.19 -19.91 6.10
CA LEU A 113 -2.35 -18.79 7.03
C LEU A 113 -1.49 -18.95 8.29
N SER A 114 -1.17 -20.17 8.69
CA SER A 114 -0.30 -20.43 9.85
C SER A 114 1.16 -20.08 9.60
N PHE A 115 1.62 -20.14 8.34
CA PHE A 115 3.03 -20.00 7.97
C PHE A 115 3.35 -18.87 7.02
N HIS A 116 2.34 -18.21 6.45
CA HIS A 116 2.53 -17.09 5.52
C HIS A 116 1.98 -15.78 6.08
N ASP A 117 2.57 -14.67 5.64
CA ASP A 117 2.04 -13.33 5.85
C ASP A 117 0.93 -13.05 4.82
N HIS A 118 -0.24 -12.69 5.28
CA HIS A 118 -1.43 -12.52 4.45
C HIS A 118 -1.34 -11.37 3.44
N LEU A 119 -0.53 -10.34 3.74
CA LEU A 119 -0.36 -9.19 2.87
C LEU A 119 0.59 -9.48 1.72
N THR A 120 1.73 -10.09 2.05
CA THR A 120 2.86 -10.24 1.11
C THR A 120 2.96 -11.62 0.49
N GLY A 121 2.33 -12.63 1.09
CA GLY A 121 2.43 -14.03 0.68
C GLY A 121 3.77 -14.69 1.04
N LEU A 122 4.74 -13.95 1.57
CA LEU A 122 5.99 -14.51 2.09
C LEU A 122 5.73 -15.35 3.34
N TYR A 123 6.73 -16.11 3.76
CA TYR A 123 6.65 -16.75 5.07
C TYR A 123 6.53 -15.73 6.19
N ASN A 124 5.82 -16.09 7.26
CA ASN A 124 5.68 -15.24 8.43
C ASN A 124 6.79 -15.53 9.46
N ARG A 125 6.82 -14.76 10.54
CA ARG A 125 7.79 -14.91 11.64
C ARG A 125 7.81 -16.32 12.22
N ARG A 126 6.64 -16.94 12.38
CA ARG A 126 6.53 -18.29 12.96
C ARG A 126 7.22 -19.35 12.11
N PHE A 127 7.04 -19.29 10.79
CA PHE A 127 7.74 -20.20 9.88
C PHE A 127 9.25 -19.98 9.92
N TYR A 128 9.68 -18.72 9.89
CA TYR A 128 11.09 -18.35 9.99
C TYR A 128 11.74 -18.92 11.25
N GLU A 129 11.10 -18.78 12.42
CA GLU A 129 11.61 -19.30 13.69
C GLU A 129 11.71 -20.85 13.71
N ALA A 130 10.74 -21.53 13.10
CA ALA A 130 10.78 -22.99 12.97
C ALA A 130 11.85 -23.45 11.98
N GLU A 131 12.02 -22.74 10.87
CA GLU A 131 12.94 -23.13 9.81
C GLU A 131 14.40 -22.88 10.18
N ILE A 132 14.71 -21.86 10.96
CA ILE A 132 16.03 -21.65 11.55
C ILE A 132 16.50 -22.91 12.31
N LEU A 133 15.63 -23.47 13.13
CA LEU A 133 15.97 -24.67 13.91
C LEU A 133 16.23 -25.88 13.00
N ARG A 134 15.53 -25.96 11.86
CA ARG A 134 15.69 -27.07 10.91
C ARG A 134 17.00 -26.98 10.11
N ILE A 135 17.39 -25.78 9.67
CA ILE A 135 18.58 -25.59 8.83
C ILE A 135 19.86 -25.36 9.64
N ASP A 136 19.78 -25.19 10.95
CA ASP A 136 20.97 -24.98 11.81
C ASP A 136 21.74 -26.29 12.04
N ASN A 137 22.26 -26.84 10.95
CA ASN A 137 23.10 -28.04 10.96
C ASN A 137 24.19 -27.97 9.87
N SER A 138 25.11 -28.93 9.88
CA SER A 138 26.33 -28.95 9.05
C SER A 138 26.04 -28.96 7.52
N ASP A 139 24.91 -29.47 7.11
CA ASP A 139 24.57 -29.62 5.68
C ASP A 139 24.25 -28.29 5.00
N TYR A 140 23.95 -27.26 5.81
CA TYR A 140 23.54 -25.94 5.34
C TYR A 140 24.58 -24.84 5.57
N TYR A 141 25.69 -25.14 6.28
CA TYR A 141 26.74 -24.13 6.53
C TYR A 141 27.60 -23.85 5.28
N PRO A 142 28.03 -22.60 5.08
CA PRO A 142 27.69 -21.41 5.86
C PRO A 142 26.26 -20.93 5.57
N ILE A 143 25.57 -20.45 6.62
CA ILE A 143 24.23 -19.85 6.49
C ILE A 143 24.38 -18.34 6.63
N THR A 144 23.91 -17.59 5.64
CA THR A 144 23.82 -16.14 5.76
C THR A 144 22.39 -15.74 6.11
N LEU A 145 22.27 -14.91 7.13
CA LEU A 145 21.05 -14.23 7.52
C LEU A 145 21.10 -12.78 7.02
N VAL A 146 20.10 -12.37 6.25
CA VAL A 146 19.95 -11.02 5.75
C VAL A 146 18.71 -10.40 6.39
N MET A 147 18.88 -9.23 7.00
CA MET A 147 17.79 -8.38 7.49
C MET A 147 17.56 -7.24 6.51
N ALA A 148 16.30 -6.94 6.23
CA ALA A 148 15.94 -5.81 5.39
C ALA A 148 14.76 -5.05 6.00
N ASP A 149 14.83 -3.72 5.97
CA ASP A 149 13.81 -2.81 6.48
C ASP A 149 13.43 -1.82 5.38
N VAL A 150 12.13 -1.61 5.17
CA VAL A 150 11.62 -0.74 4.12
C VAL A 150 11.69 0.72 4.55
N ASN A 151 12.51 1.50 3.86
CA ASN A 151 12.69 2.91 4.18
C ASN A 151 11.46 3.74 3.82
N GLY A 152 11.04 4.60 4.74
CA GLY A 152 10.00 5.58 4.49
C GLY A 152 8.56 5.02 4.44
N LEU A 153 8.31 3.76 4.84
CA LEU A 153 6.96 3.18 4.86
C LEU A 153 5.97 4.05 5.63
N LYS A 154 6.37 4.53 6.82
CA LYS A 154 5.52 5.41 7.62
C LYS A 154 5.20 6.71 6.89
N LEU A 155 6.18 7.31 6.23
CA LEU A 155 6.01 8.54 5.46
C LEU A 155 5.02 8.34 4.29
N ILE A 156 5.13 7.21 3.60
CA ILE A 156 4.21 6.83 2.52
C ILE A 156 2.80 6.60 3.06
N ASN A 157 2.65 5.92 4.19
CA ASN A 157 1.35 5.73 4.84
C ASN A 157 0.73 7.06 5.26
N ASP A 158 1.51 7.97 5.81
CA ASP A 158 1.04 9.29 6.25
C ASP A 158 0.66 10.19 5.06
N ALA A 159 1.36 10.08 3.92
CA ALA A 159 1.12 10.89 2.73
C ALA A 159 0.02 10.31 1.81
N PHE A 160 0.01 9.00 1.60
CA PHE A 160 -0.82 8.34 0.58
C PHE A 160 -1.80 7.31 1.15
N GLY A 161 -1.81 7.11 2.47
CA GLY A 161 -2.67 6.14 3.15
C GLY A 161 -2.06 4.73 3.22
N HIS A 162 -2.68 3.88 4.06
CA HIS A 162 -2.19 2.51 4.31
C HIS A 162 -2.19 1.61 3.07
N ASP A 163 -3.14 1.79 2.16
CA ASP A 163 -3.21 1.01 0.91
C ASP A 163 -1.95 1.19 0.05
N ALA A 164 -1.39 2.41 0.05
CA ALA A 164 -0.14 2.72 -0.63
C ALA A 164 1.06 1.99 0.01
N GLY A 165 1.13 1.99 1.34
CA GLY A 165 2.15 1.24 2.07
C GLY A 165 2.03 -0.27 1.87
N ASP A 166 0.82 -0.79 1.84
CA ASP A 166 0.55 -2.21 1.56
C ASP A 166 1.03 -2.61 0.16
N LEU A 167 0.78 -1.76 -0.84
CA LEU A 167 1.26 -1.99 -2.20
C LEU A 167 2.79 -1.94 -2.28
N LEU A 168 3.42 -1.01 -1.54
CA LEU A 168 4.88 -0.95 -1.41
C LEU A 168 5.44 -2.26 -0.84
N LEU A 169 4.87 -2.77 0.25
CA LEU A 169 5.28 -4.02 0.88
C LEU A 169 5.11 -5.22 -0.07
N ARG A 170 4.02 -5.29 -0.84
CA ARG A 170 3.81 -6.32 -1.87
C ARG A 170 4.86 -6.24 -2.98
N LYS A 171 5.23 -5.05 -3.43
CA LYS A 171 6.30 -4.88 -4.43
C LYS A 171 7.64 -5.36 -3.92
N ILE A 172 8.04 -4.97 -2.70
CA ILE A 172 9.29 -5.43 -2.08
C ILE A 172 9.29 -6.96 -1.94
N SER A 173 8.20 -7.56 -1.47
CA SER A 173 8.10 -9.01 -1.34
C SER A 173 8.24 -9.75 -2.68
N SER A 174 7.66 -9.21 -3.74
CA SER A 174 7.81 -9.75 -5.10
C SER A 174 9.25 -9.69 -5.59
N ILE A 175 9.98 -8.60 -5.30
CA ILE A 175 11.40 -8.47 -5.63
C ILE A 175 12.23 -9.50 -4.86
N LEU A 176 12.01 -9.63 -3.54
CA LEU A 176 12.71 -10.61 -2.69
C LEU A 176 12.49 -12.03 -3.24
N THR A 177 11.25 -12.40 -3.55
CA THR A 177 10.93 -13.72 -4.11
C THR A 177 11.62 -13.97 -5.45
N LYS A 178 11.67 -12.96 -6.33
CA LYS A 178 12.25 -13.08 -7.68
C LYS A 178 13.77 -13.18 -7.66
N GLU A 179 14.41 -12.43 -6.75
CA GLU A 179 15.87 -12.35 -6.67
C GLU A 179 16.50 -13.45 -5.81
N CYS A 180 15.73 -14.14 -4.98
CA CYS A 180 16.16 -15.26 -4.17
C CYS A 180 15.95 -16.60 -4.91
N ARG A 181 16.71 -17.64 -4.51
CA ARG A 181 16.60 -18.98 -5.07
C ARG A 181 15.43 -19.73 -4.40
N ALA A 182 14.99 -20.83 -5.01
CA ALA A 182 13.92 -21.67 -4.45
C ALA A 182 14.27 -22.28 -3.08
N GLN A 183 15.55 -22.44 -2.78
CA GLN A 183 16.04 -22.94 -1.48
C GLN A 183 16.23 -21.86 -0.41
N ASP A 184 16.23 -20.58 -0.83
CA ASP A 184 16.33 -19.45 0.08
C ASP A 184 14.96 -19.21 0.73
N ILE A 185 14.96 -18.80 1.98
CA ILE A 185 13.73 -18.58 2.75
C ILE A 185 13.55 -17.10 2.92
N THR A 186 12.47 -16.58 2.36
CA THR A 186 12.09 -15.18 2.48
C THR A 186 10.88 -15.04 3.39
N ALA A 187 11.01 -14.23 4.44
CA ALA A 187 9.96 -14.05 5.44
C ALA A 187 9.75 -12.57 5.77
N ARG A 188 8.51 -12.21 6.12
CA ARG A 188 8.18 -10.93 6.75
C ARG A 188 7.98 -11.17 8.23
N ILE A 189 8.79 -10.52 9.07
CA ILE A 189 8.83 -10.75 10.52
C ILE A 189 8.25 -9.58 11.34
N GLY A 190 8.07 -8.43 10.73
CA GLY A 190 7.53 -7.22 11.34
C GLY A 190 6.75 -6.38 10.33
N GLY A 191 6.36 -5.17 10.71
CA GLY A 191 5.61 -4.24 9.85
C GLY A 191 6.31 -3.92 8.52
N ASP A 192 7.56 -3.48 8.61
CA ASP A 192 8.47 -3.09 7.52
C ASP A 192 9.72 -3.98 7.42
N GLU A 193 9.80 -5.04 8.27
CA GLU A 193 10.97 -5.88 8.43
C GLU A 193 10.83 -7.21 7.68
N PHE A 194 11.83 -7.51 6.87
CA PHE A 194 11.96 -8.75 6.11
C PHE A 194 13.26 -9.47 6.50
N VAL A 195 13.23 -10.79 6.44
CA VAL A 195 14.39 -11.65 6.64
C VAL A 195 14.57 -12.58 5.45
N VAL A 196 15.81 -12.77 5.04
CA VAL A 196 16.18 -13.80 4.07
C VAL A 196 17.22 -14.71 4.68
N LEU A 197 16.94 -16.02 4.72
CA LEU A 197 17.91 -17.05 5.07
C LEU A 197 18.49 -17.66 3.80
N LEU A 198 19.79 -17.63 3.70
CA LEU A 198 20.56 -18.10 2.54
C LEU A 198 21.42 -19.29 2.96
N PRO A 199 20.93 -20.54 2.83
CA PRO A 199 21.74 -21.74 3.09
C PRO A 199 22.91 -21.84 2.11
N ASN A 200 24.02 -22.45 2.53
CA ASN A 200 25.22 -22.67 1.71
C ASN A 200 25.71 -21.38 1.03
N THR A 201 25.68 -20.26 1.75
CA THR A 201 26.01 -18.94 1.20
C THR A 201 27.00 -18.22 2.11
N ASP A 202 28.18 -17.92 1.59
CA ASP A 202 29.23 -17.18 2.29
C ASP A 202 29.04 -15.65 2.17
N ALA A 203 29.90 -14.89 2.87
CA ALA A 203 29.84 -13.42 2.88
C ALA A 203 30.00 -12.77 1.49
N ASN A 204 30.79 -13.34 0.58
CA ASN A 204 31.01 -12.77 -0.74
C ASN A 204 29.78 -13.00 -1.64
N GLN A 205 29.23 -14.19 -1.57
CA GLN A 205 27.99 -14.54 -2.27
C GLN A 205 26.81 -13.70 -1.74
N ALA A 206 26.72 -13.53 -0.41
CA ALA A 206 25.70 -12.68 0.20
C ALA A 206 25.79 -11.22 -0.27
N LYS A 207 26.99 -10.63 -0.31
CA LYS A 207 27.20 -9.28 -0.84
C LYS A 207 26.75 -9.14 -2.30
N ALA A 208 26.98 -10.16 -3.12
CA ALA A 208 26.53 -10.16 -4.52
C ALA A 208 24.98 -10.19 -4.62
N ILE A 209 24.33 -11.01 -3.77
CA ILE A 209 22.87 -11.09 -3.69
C ILE A 209 22.29 -9.74 -3.21
N ILE A 210 22.83 -9.18 -2.12
CA ILE A 210 22.39 -7.88 -1.58
C ILE A 210 22.54 -6.76 -2.62
N LYS A 211 23.66 -6.72 -3.35
CA LYS A 211 23.84 -5.74 -4.43
C LYS A 211 22.79 -5.88 -5.51
N ARG A 212 22.41 -7.12 -5.87
CA ARG A 212 21.37 -7.39 -6.85
C ARG A 212 20.00 -6.98 -6.32
N LEU A 213 19.67 -7.30 -5.07
CA LEU A 213 18.44 -6.87 -4.39
C LEU A 213 18.32 -5.35 -4.37
N ASN A 214 19.35 -4.63 -3.90
CA ASN A 214 19.35 -3.17 -3.90
C ASN A 214 19.20 -2.58 -5.31
N SER A 215 19.84 -3.17 -6.32
CA SER A 215 19.67 -2.73 -7.70
C SER A 215 18.28 -3.03 -8.26
N ALA A 216 17.64 -4.11 -7.86
CA ALA A 216 16.27 -4.42 -8.27
C ALA A 216 15.26 -3.48 -7.60
N VAL A 217 15.42 -3.25 -6.28
CA VAL A 217 14.58 -2.32 -5.53
C VAL A 217 14.68 -0.89 -6.08
N SER A 218 15.90 -0.39 -6.34
CA SER A 218 16.12 0.98 -6.84
C SER A 218 15.61 1.24 -8.26
N LYS A 219 15.32 0.19 -9.03
CA LYS A 219 14.73 0.30 -10.38
C LYS A 219 13.19 0.31 -10.34
N GLU A 220 12.62 -0.14 -9.25
CA GLU A 220 11.17 -0.12 -9.09
C GLU A 220 10.71 1.24 -8.58
N HIS A 221 9.59 1.67 -9.11
CA HIS A 221 8.97 2.93 -8.76
C HIS A 221 7.56 2.67 -8.23
N PHE A 222 7.18 3.41 -7.22
CA PHE A 222 5.82 3.51 -6.75
C PHE A 222 5.31 4.91 -7.10
N ASP A 223 4.44 5.01 -8.08
CA ASP A 223 4.14 6.28 -8.74
C ASP A 223 5.45 6.92 -9.26
N HIS A 224 5.91 7.99 -8.69
CA HIS A 224 7.21 8.60 -8.98
C HIS A 224 8.25 8.37 -7.87
N LEU A 225 7.91 7.58 -6.83
CA LEU A 225 8.79 7.30 -5.68
C LEU A 225 9.73 6.14 -5.97
N MET A 226 11.02 6.35 -5.78
CA MET A 226 12.02 5.26 -5.80
C MET A 226 11.90 4.44 -4.52
N LEU A 227 11.82 3.13 -4.66
CA LEU A 227 11.82 2.22 -3.52
C LEU A 227 13.22 2.15 -2.91
N SER A 228 13.29 2.03 -1.60
CA SER A 228 14.53 1.87 -0.87
C SER A 228 14.36 0.92 0.32
N VAL A 229 15.38 0.10 0.54
CA VAL A 229 15.48 -0.81 1.67
C VAL A 229 16.85 -0.69 2.30
N SER A 230 16.90 -0.69 3.62
CA SER A 230 18.16 -0.79 4.37
C SER A 230 18.43 -2.26 4.65
N ILE A 231 19.58 -2.76 4.21
CA ILE A 231 19.93 -4.19 4.30
C ILE A 231 21.18 -4.37 5.15
N GLY A 232 21.15 -5.31 6.08
CA GLY A 232 22.31 -5.82 6.82
C GLY A 232 22.37 -7.32 6.76
N PHE A 233 23.55 -7.92 7.02
CA PHE A 233 23.71 -9.37 7.01
C PHE A 233 24.78 -9.85 7.97
N ALA A 234 24.64 -11.10 8.40
CA ALA A 234 25.66 -11.82 9.15
C ALA A 234 25.74 -13.29 8.69
N VAL A 235 26.90 -13.91 8.88
CA VAL A 235 27.18 -15.26 8.40
C VAL A 235 27.48 -16.19 9.56
N LYS A 236 26.68 -17.23 9.72
CA LYS A 236 26.95 -18.38 10.58
C LYS A 236 27.82 -19.36 9.81
N ARG A 237 29.01 -19.61 10.31
CA ARG A 237 30.03 -20.46 9.63
C ARG A 237 30.02 -21.90 10.07
N ASN A 238 29.63 -22.15 11.31
CA ASN A 238 29.64 -23.47 11.92
C ASN A 238 28.70 -23.56 13.12
N SER A 239 28.61 -24.71 13.76
CA SER A 239 27.73 -24.99 14.90
C SER A 239 28.06 -24.22 16.19
N LEU A 240 29.26 -23.64 16.30
CA LEU A 240 29.67 -22.87 17.48
C LEU A 240 29.10 -21.46 17.48
N ASP A 241 28.77 -20.93 16.33
CA ASP A 241 28.11 -19.61 16.21
C ASP A 241 26.66 -19.76 16.68
N SER A 242 26.19 -18.88 17.56
CA SER A 242 24.79 -18.83 17.95
C SER A 242 23.94 -18.14 16.87
N MET A 243 22.81 -18.75 16.46
CA MET A 243 21.91 -18.13 15.50
C MET A 243 21.30 -16.81 16.03
N ASN A 244 21.08 -16.72 17.35
CA ASN A 244 20.62 -15.46 17.97
C ASN A 244 21.67 -14.34 17.85
N ASP A 245 22.97 -14.68 18.00
CA ASP A 245 24.03 -13.68 17.82
C ASP A 245 24.17 -13.27 16.35
N ILE A 246 23.99 -14.20 15.41
CA ILE A 246 23.95 -13.91 13.97
C ILE A 246 22.77 -12.99 13.63
N PHE A 247 21.59 -13.27 14.19
CA PHE A 247 20.42 -12.39 14.00
C PHE A 247 20.72 -10.98 14.49
N LYS A 248 21.24 -10.83 15.71
CA LYS A 248 21.61 -9.54 16.28
C LYS A 248 22.68 -8.81 15.46
N GLN A 249 23.68 -9.52 14.97
CA GLN A 249 24.72 -8.93 14.12
C GLN A 249 24.15 -8.41 12.78
N ALA A 250 23.22 -9.15 12.16
CA ALA A 250 22.56 -8.72 10.93
C ALA A 250 21.66 -7.51 11.16
N GLU A 251 20.93 -7.49 12.30
CA GLU A 251 20.09 -6.36 12.73
C GLU A 251 20.95 -5.11 12.99
N ASP A 252 22.04 -5.24 13.74
CA ASP A 252 22.99 -4.15 14.02
C ASP A 252 23.62 -3.61 12.73
N ASP A 253 23.94 -4.48 11.76
CA ASP A 253 24.47 -4.09 10.45
C ASP A 253 23.43 -3.34 9.61
N MET A 254 22.20 -3.85 9.56
CA MET A 254 21.06 -3.16 8.91
C MET A 254 20.81 -1.79 9.54
N TYR A 255 20.81 -1.70 10.88
CA TYR A 255 20.59 -0.45 11.59
C TYR A 255 21.69 0.58 11.32
N ARG A 256 22.97 0.18 11.25
CA ARG A 256 24.07 1.07 10.86
C ARG A 256 23.88 1.61 9.43
N ASN A 257 23.50 0.75 8.49
CA ASN A 257 23.22 1.14 7.13
C ASN A 257 22.01 2.10 7.07
N LYS A 258 20.95 1.82 7.83
CA LYS A 258 19.78 2.68 7.96
C LYS A 258 20.14 4.08 8.49
N LEU A 259 21.01 4.17 9.50
CA LEU A 259 21.46 5.46 10.04
C LEU A 259 22.32 6.24 9.05
N SER A 260 23.21 5.59 8.33
CA SER A 260 24.10 6.24 7.36
C SER A 260 23.34 6.78 6.13
N GLU A 261 22.24 6.16 5.77
CA GLU A 261 21.44 6.51 4.58
C GLU A 261 20.20 7.36 4.92
N SER A 262 19.75 7.35 6.19
CA SER A 262 18.42 7.82 6.59
C SER A 262 18.15 9.30 6.31
N SER A 263 19.10 10.21 6.56
CA SER A 263 18.91 11.65 6.31
C SER A 263 18.80 11.94 4.81
N SER A 264 19.68 11.36 4.01
CA SER A 264 19.68 11.54 2.54
C SER A 264 18.47 10.92 1.85
N ILE A 265 18.01 9.75 2.30
CA ILE A 265 16.85 9.06 1.72
C ILE A 265 15.56 9.78 2.08
N ARG A 266 15.39 10.19 3.35
CA ARG A 266 14.20 10.91 3.79
C ARG A 266 14.06 12.27 3.12
N SER A 267 15.15 13.05 3.00
CA SER A 267 15.14 14.29 2.23
C SER A 267 14.74 14.06 0.77
N LYS A 268 15.35 13.06 0.10
CA LYS A 268 14.97 12.70 -1.27
C LYS A 268 13.51 12.23 -1.39
N THR A 269 12.98 11.53 -0.40
CA THR A 269 11.58 11.10 -0.39
C THR A 269 10.65 12.31 -0.30
N ILE A 270 10.97 13.32 0.52
CA ILE A 270 10.20 14.57 0.58
C ILE A 270 10.27 15.33 -0.74
N ASP A 271 11.44 15.45 -1.35
CA ASP A 271 11.60 16.06 -2.68
C ASP A 271 10.74 15.35 -3.74
N LEU A 272 10.70 14.03 -3.70
CA LEU A 272 9.88 13.23 -4.60
C LEU A 272 8.37 13.40 -4.35
N ILE A 273 7.95 13.47 -3.07
CA ILE A 273 6.57 13.77 -2.70
C ILE A 273 6.14 15.14 -3.22
N LEU A 274 6.99 16.15 -3.03
CA LEU A 274 6.75 17.49 -3.57
C LEU A 274 6.65 17.50 -5.09
N ASN A 275 7.59 16.82 -5.77
CA ASN A 275 7.58 16.74 -7.23
C ASN A 275 6.33 16.04 -7.74
N SER A 276 5.92 14.90 -7.14
CA SER A 276 4.70 14.18 -7.50
C SER A 276 3.45 15.05 -7.32
N PHE A 277 3.38 15.82 -6.23
CA PHE A 277 2.30 16.76 -5.98
C PHE A 277 2.27 17.89 -7.01
N TYR A 278 3.43 18.45 -7.33
CA TYR A 278 3.57 19.57 -8.27
C TYR A 278 3.37 19.17 -9.74
N GLU A 279 3.76 17.94 -10.14
CA GLU A 279 3.48 17.43 -11.48
C GLU A 279 1.99 17.35 -11.78
N LYS A 280 1.20 16.98 -10.79
CA LYS A 280 -0.27 16.95 -10.89
C LYS A 280 -0.91 18.35 -10.80
N ASN A 281 -0.25 19.30 -10.11
CA ASN A 281 -0.80 20.61 -9.77
C ASN A 281 0.20 21.75 -10.01
N ASN A 282 0.49 22.05 -11.26
CA ASN A 282 1.42 23.14 -11.64
C ASN A 282 1.06 24.50 -11.00
N ARG A 283 -0.23 24.73 -10.73
CA ARG A 283 -0.71 25.93 -10.05
C ARG A 283 -0.24 25.99 -8.60
N GLU A 284 -0.33 24.90 -7.86
CA GLU A 284 0.14 24.81 -6.47
C GLU A 284 1.67 24.99 -6.40
N MET A 285 2.40 24.48 -7.39
CA MET A 285 3.85 24.69 -7.49
C MET A 285 4.18 26.18 -7.59
N LEU A 286 3.54 26.89 -8.51
CA LEU A 286 3.78 28.33 -8.69
C LEU A 286 3.35 29.14 -7.46
N HIS A 287 2.26 28.77 -6.81
CA HIS A 287 1.81 29.33 -5.54
C HIS A 287 2.85 29.15 -4.44
N SER A 288 3.29 27.92 -4.21
CA SER A 288 4.30 27.59 -3.18
C SER A 288 5.60 28.37 -3.38
N HIS A 289 6.07 28.49 -4.60
CA HIS A 289 7.25 29.30 -4.91
C HIS A 289 7.05 30.78 -4.59
N ARG A 290 5.89 31.39 -4.91
CA ARG A 290 5.62 32.80 -4.60
C ARG A 290 5.50 33.00 -3.09
N VAL A 291 4.81 32.11 -2.37
CA VAL A 291 4.71 32.16 -0.91
C VAL A 291 6.10 32.04 -0.28
N GLY A 292 6.95 31.12 -0.74
CA GLY A 292 8.34 31.01 -0.29
C GLY A 292 9.12 32.30 -0.46
N ASN A 293 9.02 32.95 -1.62
CA ASN A 293 9.69 34.24 -1.89
C ASN A 293 9.15 35.38 -1.00
N PHE A 294 7.85 35.43 -0.72
CA PHE A 294 7.28 36.38 0.20
C PHE A 294 7.77 36.16 1.66
N CYS A 295 7.78 34.88 2.09
CA CYS A 295 8.30 34.53 3.42
C CYS A 295 9.76 34.92 3.59
N GLU A 296 10.60 34.66 2.57
CA GLU A 296 12.00 35.09 2.54
C GLU A 296 12.14 36.61 2.62
N SER A 297 11.32 37.36 1.86
CA SER A 297 11.36 38.83 1.83
C SER A 297 10.91 39.45 3.15
N ILE A 298 9.86 38.90 3.78
CA ILE A 298 9.40 39.33 5.11
C ILE A 298 10.49 39.05 6.15
N ALA A 299 11.09 37.86 6.15
CA ALA A 299 12.16 37.50 7.08
C ALA A 299 13.38 38.40 6.95
N LYS A 300 13.75 38.81 5.71
CA LYS A 300 14.80 39.80 5.45
C LYS A 300 14.42 41.15 6.02
N ALA A 301 13.19 41.63 5.85
CA ALA A 301 12.70 42.90 6.38
C ALA A 301 12.58 42.92 7.92
N MET A 302 12.54 41.73 8.53
CA MET A 302 12.53 41.54 9.99
C MET A 302 13.92 41.25 10.57
N ASP A 303 15.00 41.42 9.80
CA ASP A 303 16.39 41.20 10.20
C ASP A 303 16.69 39.81 10.76
N PHE A 304 16.07 38.76 10.21
CA PHE A 304 16.37 37.36 10.53
C PHE A 304 17.81 37.00 10.13
N SER A 305 18.36 35.97 10.78
CA SER A 305 19.66 35.41 10.36
C SER A 305 19.58 34.84 8.94
N LYS A 306 20.73 34.72 8.24
CA LYS A 306 20.78 34.13 6.88
C LYS A 306 20.21 32.72 6.83
N ASP A 307 20.46 31.94 7.88
CA ASP A 307 19.96 30.55 7.97
C ASP A 307 18.44 30.57 8.18
N ASP A 308 17.90 31.41 9.05
CA ASP A 308 16.46 31.55 9.27
C ASP A 308 15.73 32.06 8.01
N ILE A 309 16.34 33.00 7.27
CA ILE A 309 15.81 33.51 6.00
C ILE A 309 15.68 32.36 5.00
N SER A 310 16.71 31.51 4.87
CA SER A 310 16.66 30.33 4.00
C SER A 310 15.60 29.32 4.44
N GLN A 311 15.49 29.06 5.73
CA GLN A 311 14.45 28.20 6.29
C GLN A 311 13.05 28.76 6.05
N MET A 312 12.84 30.06 6.09
CA MET A 312 11.55 30.67 5.80
C MET A 312 11.12 30.51 4.34
N ASN A 313 12.08 30.61 3.39
CA ASN A 313 11.79 30.28 2.00
C ASN A 313 11.31 28.84 1.84
N ILE A 314 12.05 27.89 2.41
CA ILE A 314 11.72 26.47 2.39
C ILE A 314 10.36 26.21 3.07
N ALA A 315 10.10 26.83 4.22
CA ALA A 315 8.85 26.69 4.95
C ALA A 315 7.65 27.19 4.12
N GLY A 316 7.79 28.33 3.46
CA GLY A 316 6.77 28.84 2.55
C GLY A 316 6.57 27.96 1.31
N MET A 317 7.62 27.34 0.77
CA MET A 317 7.49 26.38 -0.32
C MET A 317 6.78 25.09 0.10
N MET A 318 6.95 24.66 1.33
CA MET A 318 6.46 23.37 1.83
C MET A 318 5.16 23.48 2.65
N HIS A 319 4.60 24.68 2.87
CA HIS A 319 3.47 24.88 3.78
C HIS A 319 2.26 24.00 3.46
N ASP A 320 2.04 23.76 2.20
CA ASP A 320 0.91 23.02 1.65
C ASP A 320 1.23 21.55 1.25
N ILE A 321 2.40 21.01 1.61
CA ILE A 321 2.82 19.65 1.26
C ILE A 321 1.78 18.59 1.68
N GLY A 322 1.09 18.84 2.78
CA GLY A 322 0.07 17.90 3.27
C GLY A 322 -1.20 17.80 2.43
N LYS A 323 -1.39 18.69 1.44
CA LYS A 323 -2.47 18.57 0.46
C LYS A 323 -2.38 17.30 -0.39
N ILE A 324 -1.21 16.66 -0.44
CA ILE A 324 -1.03 15.37 -1.10
C ILE A 324 -1.93 14.26 -0.52
N GLY A 325 -2.27 14.35 0.77
CA GLY A 325 -3.18 13.43 1.43
C GLY A 325 -4.66 13.81 1.35
N ILE A 326 -5.01 14.83 0.55
CA ILE A 326 -6.40 15.27 0.34
C ILE A 326 -6.88 14.76 -1.02
N SER A 327 -8.14 14.31 -1.07
CA SER A 327 -8.73 13.78 -2.31
C SER A 327 -8.74 14.83 -3.44
N GLU A 328 -8.49 14.39 -4.67
CA GLU A 328 -8.55 15.27 -5.86
C GLU A 328 -9.94 15.88 -6.05
N GLU A 329 -10.99 15.18 -5.64
CA GLU A 329 -12.37 15.65 -5.68
C GLU A 329 -12.56 16.88 -4.79
N THR A 330 -12.01 16.84 -3.55
CA THR A 330 -12.06 17.97 -2.62
C THR A 330 -11.18 19.13 -3.09
N LEU A 331 -9.94 18.86 -3.54
CA LEU A 331 -9.00 19.90 -3.99
C LEU A 331 -9.45 20.66 -5.23
N ASN A 332 -10.07 19.96 -6.19
CA ASN A 332 -10.44 20.52 -7.49
C ASN A 332 -11.94 20.83 -7.58
N LYS A 333 -12.69 20.76 -6.49
CA LYS A 333 -14.13 20.98 -6.49
C LYS A 333 -14.49 22.38 -6.99
N PRO A 334 -15.31 22.53 -8.02
CA PRO A 334 -15.83 23.83 -8.44
C PRO A 334 -16.90 24.29 -7.45
N GLY A 335 -16.66 25.39 -6.74
CA GLY A 335 -17.61 25.99 -5.79
C GLY A 335 -17.19 25.86 -4.32
N GLY A 336 -18.14 26.03 -3.42
CA GLY A 336 -17.90 25.93 -1.97
C GLY A 336 -17.77 24.48 -1.50
N LEU A 337 -16.92 24.27 -0.48
CA LEU A 337 -16.77 22.98 0.19
C LEU A 337 -17.89 22.77 1.21
N HIS A 338 -18.38 21.54 1.35
CA HIS A 338 -19.25 21.12 2.44
C HIS A 338 -18.44 20.92 3.74
N ASP A 339 -19.11 20.84 4.88
CA ASP A 339 -18.46 20.77 6.20
C ASP A 339 -17.49 19.57 6.32
N ASN A 340 -17.84 18.42 5.75
CA ASN A 340 -16.99 17.23 5.71
C ASN A 340 -15.74 17.42 4.84
N GLU A 341 -15.88 18.08 3.68
CA GLU A 341 -14.77 18.39 2.78
C GLU A 341 -13.86 19.46 3.39
N TRP A 342 -14.44 20.43 4.08
CA TRP A 342 -13.69 21.39 4.88
C TRP A 342 -12.90 20.72 6.01
N ALA A 343 -13.50 19.76 6.70
CA ALA A 343 -12.81 18.99 7.73
C ALA A 343 -11.66 18.17 7.12
N GLU A 344 -11.84 17.58 5.93
CA GLU A 344 -10.78 16.91 5.20
C GLU A 344 -9.66 17.87 4.81
N LEU A 345 -9.99 19.01 4.19
CA LEU A 345 -9.01 19.99 3.74
C LEU A 345 -8.15 20.52 4.90
N LYS A 346 -8.75 20.82 6.05
CA LYS A 346 -8.02 21.30 7.24
C LYS A 346 -6.94 20.32 7.72
N ARG A 347 -7.06 19.04 7.43
CA ARG A 347 -6.07 18.03 7.83
C ARG A 347 -4.73 18.18 7.14
N HIS A 348 -4.64 18.97 6.03
CA HIS A 348 -3.35 19.11 5.34
C HIS A 348 -2.26 19.69 6.24
N SER A 349 -2.57 20.59 7.17
CA SER A 349 -1.58 21.13 8.11
C SER A 349 -1.01 20.05 9.05
N GLU A 350 -1.85 19.12 9.54
CA GLU A 350 -1.42 17.98 10.36
C GLU A 350 -0.68 16.92 9.54
N ILE A 351 -1.11 16.66 8.30
CA ILE A 351 -0.43 15.75 7.37
C ILE A 351 0.95 16.31 7.02
N GLY A 352 1.04 17.60 6.69
CA GLY A 352 2.29 18.31 6.43
C GLY A 352 3.25 18.24 7.61
N TYR A 353 2.74 18.49 8.83
CA TYR A 353 3.51 18.32 10.07
C TYR A 353 4.12 16.92 10.20
N ARG A 354 3.35 15.86 9.96
CA ARG A 354 3.84 14.48 10.06
C ARG A 354 4.88 14.16 8.99
N ILE A 355 4.64 14.61 7.75
CA ILE A 355 5.58 14.42 6.64
C ILE A 355 6.92 15.09 6.96
N LEU A 356 6.92 16.37 7.29
CA LEU A 356 8.14 17.15 7.55
C LEU A 356 8.81 16.75 8.87
N GLY A 357 8.04 16.45 9.90
CA GLY A 357 8.56 16.01 11.21
C GLY A 357 9.24 14.64 11.18
N SER A 358 9.04 13.85 10.10
CA SER A 358 9.76 12.59 9.91
C SER A 358 11.25 12.79 9.59
N VAL A 359 11.67 14.00 9.21
CA VAL A 359 13.05 14.37 8.85
C VAL A 359 13.56 15.41 9.83
N SER A 360 14.67 15.09 10.51
CA SER A 360 15.26 15.98 11.53
C SER A 360 15.60 17.37 11.01
N GLU A 361 16.00 17.47 9.76
CA GLU A 361 16.33 18.72 9.07
C GLU A 361 15.12 19.68 8.96
N PHE A 362 13.91 19.11 8.78
CA PHE A 362 12.67 19.87 8.63
C PHE A 362 11.81 19.94 9.89
N SER A 363 12.28 19.42 11.03
CA SER A 363 11.48 19.33 12.25
C SER A 363 10.94 20.70 12.74
N ARG A 364 11.74 21.76 12.60
CA ARG A 364 11.29 23.13 12.93
C ARG A 364 10.26 23.63 11.93
N ILE A 365 10.47 23.37 10.65
CA ILE A 365 9.54 23.74 9.57
C ILE A 365 8.19 23.04 9.74
N ALA A 366 8.19 21.79 10.24
CA ALA A 366 6.98 21.05 10.53
C ALA A 366 6.06 21.83 11.51
N ASP A 367 6.61 22.40 12.58
CA ASP A 367 5.83 23.19 13.53
C ASP A 367 5.22 24.42 12.86
N TYR A 368 5.97 25.12 12.02
CA TYR A 368 5.47 26.29 11.29
C TYR A 368 4.34 25.93 10.33
N VAL A 369 4.48 24.79 9.63
CA VAL A 369 3.47 24.24 8.72
C VAL A 369 2.21 23.79 9.47
N LEU A 370 2.35 23.24 10.68
CA LEU A 370 1.18 22.91 11.51
C LEU A 370 0.35 24.15 11.87
N GLU A 371 1.02 25.28 12.14
CA GLU A 371 0.42 26.48 12.71
C GLU A 371 0.03 27.55 11.68
N HIS A 372 0.36 27.38 10.38
CA HIS A 372 0.20 28.45 9.38
C HIS A 372 -1.26 28.87 9.13
N HIS A 373 -2.23 28.09 9.53
CA HIS A 373 -3.65 28.45 9.51
C HIS A 373 -4.21 28.86 10.87
N GLU A 374 -3.35 29.00 11.88
CA GLU A 374 -3.76 29.62 13.13
C GLU A 374 -3.99 31.12 12.94
N ARG A 375 -4.86 31.69 13.75
CA ARG A 375 -5.26 33.11 13.70
C ARG A 375 -4.98 33.78 15.04
N VAL A 376 -4.57 35.00 15.02
CA VAL A 376 -4.26 35.73 16.29
C VAL A 376 -5.48 35.86 17.22
N ASP A 377 -6.71 35.75 16.67
CA ASP A 377 -7.96 35.76 17.42
C ASP A 377 -8.37 34.36 17.97
N GLY A 378 -7.56 33.32 17.75
CA GLY A 378 -7.82 31.94 18.20
C GLY A 378 -8.89 31.20 17.46
N LYS A 379 -9.38 31.72 16.33
CA LYS A 379 -10.39 31.07 15.48
C LYS A 379 -9.77 30.27 14.33
N GLY A 380 -8.46 30.07 14.37
CA GLY A 380 -7.71 29.27 13.41
C GLY A 380 -7.79 27.76 13.67
N TYR A 381 -6.98 27.00 12.98
CA TYR A 381 -6.85 25.56 13.13
C TYR A 381 -5.40 25.11 12.94
N PRO A 382 -4.98 23.92 13.42
CA PRO A 382 -5.79 22.87 14.05
C PRO A 382 -5.98 23.02 15.55
N LYS A 383 -5.13 23.83 16.24
CA LYS A 383 -5.08 23.90 17.71
C LYS A 383 -5.89 25.06 18.30
N GLY A 384 -6.27 26.07 17.49
CA GLY A 384 -6.92 27.27 17.94
C GLY A 384 -6.01 28.15 18.81
N LEU A 385 -4.73 28.26 18.44
CA LEU A 385 -3.75 29.07 19.15
C LEU A 385 -4.05 30.58 19.01
N THR A 386 -3.71 31.33 20.03
CA THR A 386 -3.94 32.79 20.07
C THR A 386 -2.62 33.57 20.16
N GLY A 387 -2.53 34.69 19.45
CA GLY A 387 -1.50 35.72 19.64
C GLY A 387 -0.07 35.17 19.76
N ASP A 388 0.51 35.31 20.94
CA ASP A 388 1.91 34.94 21.22
C ASP A 388 2.19 33.44 21.24
N LYS A 389 1.15 32.60 21.24
CA LYS A 389 1.32 31.16 21.19
C LYS A 389 1.57 30.63 19.77
N ILE A 390 1.31 31.44 18.75
CA ILE A 390 1.60 31.16 17.38
C ILE A 390 3.04 31.59 17.08
N SER A 391 3.83 30.68 16.46
CA SER A 391 5.20 31.03 16.06
C SER A 391 5.21 32.21 15.06
N VAL A 392 6.22 33.06 15.17
CA VAL A 392 6.39 34.21 14.25
C VAL A 392 6.49 33.73 12.82
N GLN A 393 7.15 32.61 12.60
CA GLN A 393 7.31 31.95 11.29
C GLN A 393 5.96 31.54 10.68
N ALA A 394 5.09 30.93 11.47
CA ALA A 394 3.73 30.54 11.01
C ALA A 394 2.88 31.78 10.68
N LYS A 395 2.99 32.87 11.47
CA LYS A 395 2.31 34.14 11.16
C LYS A 395 2.78 34.73 9.82
N ILE A 396 4.09 34.66 9.53
CA ILE A 396 4.67 35.08 8.24
C ILE A 396 4.09 34.25 7.09
N ILE A 397 4.06 32.90 7.21
CA ILE A 397 3.51 32.02 6.19
C ILE A 397 2.02 32.31 5.95
N SER A 398 1.24 32.45 7.02
CA SER A 398 -0.19 32.78 6.95
C SER A 398 -0.48 34.06 6.18
N LEU A 399 0.33 35.11 6.42
CA LEU A 399 0.21 36.38 5.74
C LEU A 399 0.59 36.30 4.27
N ALA A 400 1.70 35.62 3.95
CA ALA A 400 2.22 35.45 2.61
C ALA A 400 1.24 34.59 1.74
N ASP A 401 0.72 33.48 2.29
CA ASP A 401 -0.28 32.65 1.65
C ASP A 401 -1.57 33.44 1.34
N ALA A 402 -2.11 34.14 2.32
CA ALA A 402 -3.33 34.93 2.12
C ALA A 402 -3.14 36.03 1.07
N TYR A 403 -1.99 36.71 1.05
CA TYR A 403 -1.69 37.70 0.04
C TYR A 403 -1.59 37.11 -1.37
N ASP A 404 -0.84 36.00 -1.53
CA ASP A 404 -0.76 35.30 -2.80
C ASP A 404 -2.13 34.81 -3.26
N ALA A 405 -2.93 34.26 -2.33
CA ALA A 405 -4.30 33.82 -2.62
C ALA A 405 -5.21 34.94 -3.10
N MET A 406 -5.01 36.18 -2.63
CA MET A 406 -5.79 37.34 -3.08
C MET A 406 -5.31 37.89 -4.43
N THR A 407 -4.00 37.90 -4.66
CA THR A 407 -3.38 38.55 -5.84
C THR A 407 -3.13 37.63 -7.02
N SER A 408 -3.40 36.33 -6.87
CA SER A 408 -3.29 35.32 -7.94
C SER A 408 -4.66 34.96 -8.53
N ASP A 409 -4.71 34.63 -9.83
CA ASP A 409 -5.93 34.18 -10.49
C ASP A 409 -6.36 32.79 -9.97
N ARG A 410 -7.63 32.65 -9.57
CA ARG A 410 -8.24 31.39 -9.17
C ARG A 410 -9.38 31.02 -10.12
N SER A 411 -9.64 29.73 -10.29
CA SER A 411 -10.67 29.20 -11.22
C SER A 411 -12.06 29.80 -11.02
N TYR A 412 -12.35 30.26 -9.79
CA TYR A 412 -13.66 30.81 -9.39
C TYR A 412 -13.61 32.31 -9.01
N ARG A 413 -12.42 32.95 -9.02
CA ARG A 413 -12.25 34.37 -8.64
C ARG A 413 -11.10 35.00 -9.41
N LYS A 414 -11.34 36.17 -9.97
CA LYS A 414 -10.27 37.04 -10.53
C LYS A 414 -9.39 37.59 -9.39
N LYS A 415 -8.11 37.79 -9.69
CA LYS A 415 -7.15 38.40 -8.78
C LYS A 415 -7.59 39.80 -8.34
N MET A 416 -7.31 40.12 -7.09
CA MET A 416 -7.42 41.48 -6.58
C MET A 416 -6.25 42.34 -7.05
N GLY A 417 -6.47 43.64 -7.12
CA GLY A 417 -5.38 44.62 -7.26
C GLY A 417 -4.56 44.70 -5.95
N ILE A 418 -3.30 45.13 -6.06
CA ILE A 418 -2.39 45.24 -4.92
C ILE A 418 -3.01 46.13 -3.79
N GLN A 419 -3.56 47.28 -4.15
CA GLN A 419 -4.19 48.20 -3.20
C GLN A 419 -5.41 47.58 -2.48
N GLU A 420 -6.21 46.81 -3.23
CA GLU A 420 -7.35 46.14 -2.66
C GLU A 420 -6.92 45.05 -1.67
N ALA A 421 -5.87 44.25 -2.02
CA ALA A 421 -5.31 43.24 -1.15
C ALA A 421 -4.70 43.88 0.12
N VAL A 422 -4.00 45.01 0.01
CA VAL A 422 -3.48 45.76 1.15
C VAL A 422 -4.61 46.26 2.06
N CYS A 423 -5.70 46.76 1.52
CA CYS A 423 -6.86 47.19 2.33
C CYS A 423 -7.47 45.98 3.07
N GLU A 424 -7.54 44.81 2.44
CA GLU A 424 -8.04 43.59 3.10
C GLU A 424 -7.10 43.06 4.18
N LEU A 425 -5.78 43.10 3.96
CA LEU A 425 -4.81 42.78 5.01
C LEU A 425 -4.98 43.67 6.23
N LYS A 426 -5.09 45.02 6.04
CA LYS A 426 -5.33 45.96 7.11
C LYS A 426 -6.63 45.67 7.87
N ARG A 427 -7.70 45.36 7.15
CA ARG A 427 -9.01 45.02 7.75
C ARG A 427 -8.93 43.80 8.66
N CYS A 428 -8.07 42.83 8.31
CA CYS A 428 -7.93 41.57 9.01
C CYS A 428 -6.85 41.59 10.12
N CYS A 429 -6.10 42.70 10.28
CA CYS A 429 -5.12 42.84 11.35
C CYS A 429 -5.77 42.79 12.74
N GLY A 430 -5.09 42.15 13.69
CA GLY A 430 -5.57 41.95 15.05
C GLY A 430 -6.64 40.85 15.19
N THR A 431 -7.09 40.28 14.05
CA THR A 431 -8.01 39.12 14.05
C THR A 431 -7.38 37.92 13.36
N GLN A 432 -7.10 38.00 12.09
CA GLN A 432 -6.43 36.95 11.35
C GLN A 432 -4.90 37.10 11.40
N PHE A 433 -4.42 38.27 11.12
CA PHE A 433 -2.99 38.53 10.97
C PHE A 433 -2.42 39.36 12.14
N ASP A 434 -1.12 39.16 12.38
CA ASP A 434 -0.33 39.97 13.29
C ASP A 434 -0.12 41.37 12.69
N PRO A 435 -0.50 42.45 13.40
CA PRO A 435 -0.45 43.80 12.85
C PRO A 435 0.98 44.28 12.53
N ASP A 436 1.97 43.90 13.36
CA ASP A 436 3.35 44.35 13.16
C ASP A 436 3.98 43.68 11.93
N ILE A 437 3.75 42.37 11.77
CA ILE A 437 4.23 41.63 10.60
C ILE A 437 3.53 42.12 9.33
N ALA A 438 2.22 42.38 9.39
CA ALA A 438 1.46 42.87 8.24
C ALA A 438 1.95 44.27 7.82
N LYS A 439 2.25 45.14 8.79
CA LYS A 439 2.81 46.46 8.49
C LYS A 439 4.18 46.38 7.82
N ILE A 440 5.09 45.55 8.38
CA ILE A 440 6.42 45.32 7.78
C ILE A 440 6.27 44.82 6.34
N PHE A 441 5.37 43.84 6.10
CA PHE A 441 5.14 43.33 4.78
C PHE A 441 4.69 44.39 3.78
N VAL A 442 3.70 45.21 4.14
CA VAL A 442 3.15 46.25 3.27
C VAL A 442 4.20 47.35 3.01
N GLU A 443 4.85 47.88 4.02
CA GLU A 443 5.80 48.97 3.89
C GLU A 443 7.15 48.56 3.27
N ASN A 444 7.72 47.43 3.72
CA ASN A 444 9.10 47.08 3.36
C ASN A 444 9.19 46.08 2.21
N VAL A 445 8.15 45.24 1.97
CA VAL A 445 8.17 44.21 0.91
C VAL A 445 7.36 44.65 -0.28
N LEU A 446 6.14 45.16 -0.07
CA LEU A 446 5.29 45.60 -1.16
C LEU A 446 5.57 47.06 -1.57
N CYS A 447 6.32 47.82 -0.79
CA CYS A 447 6.60 49.25 -0.98
C CYS A 447 5.33 50.11 -1.08
N GLU A 448 4.31 49.74 -0.30
CA GLU A 448 3.01 50.42 -0.27
C GLU A 448 2.82 51.18 1.07
N THR A 449 1.88 52.09 1.13
CA THR A 449 1.62 52.86 2.36
C THR A 449 0.79 52.03 3.33
N TRP A 450 1.25 51.94 4.60
CA TRP A 450 0.46 51.34 5.67
C TRP A 450 -0.68 52.20 6.13
#